data_cfa24338d846cc195a0d19f7644e310e
#
_entry.id   cfa24338d846cc195a0d19f7644e310e
#
_cell.length_a   1.000
_cell.length_b   1.000
_cell.length_c   1.000
_cell.angle_alpha   90.00
_cell.angle_beta   90.00
_cell.angle_gamma   90.00
#
_symmetry.space_group_name_H-M   'P 1'
#
loop_
_entity.id
_entity.type
_entity.pdbx_description
1 polymer ?
#
loop_
_entity_poly.entity_id
_entity_poly.type
_entity_poly.pdbx_seq_one_letter_code
_entity_poly.pdbx_strand_id
1 'polypeptide(L)'
;MRLLAFRKRLNKFTDERIKKMKTLEGKLVSDGMKVGIVAARFNEFITSKLVSGAMDGLTRHNVKEEDIQVAWVPGAFEIPLIASKMAKSGKYDAVICVGAVIRGNTSHYDYVCNEVSKGIASVSLETGVP
;
A
#
# COMPACT_ATOMS: atom_id res chain seq x y z
N MET A 1 -40.54 12.76 -22.60
CA MET A 1 -40.95 12.74 -21.18
C MET A 1 -40.94 11.32 -20.56
N ARG A 2 -41.37 10.27 -21.22
CA ARG A 2 -41.40 8.90 -20.66
C ARG A 2 -39.99 8.31 -20.35
N LEU A 3 -38.97 8.58 -21.14
CA LEU A 3 -37.60 8.04 -20.96
C LEU A 3 -36.89 8.62 -19.73
N LEU A 4 -37.09 9.90 -19.44
CA LEU A 4 -36.49 10.59 -18.28
C LEU A 4 -37.11 10.13 -16.96
N ALA A 5 -38.41 9.86 -16.94
CA ALA A 5 -39.12 9.32 -15.78
C ALA A 5 -38.69 7.86 -15.50
N PHE A 6 -38.47 7.06 -16.57
CA PHE A 6 -37.98 5.68 -16.45
C PHE A 6 -36.56 5.63 -15.91
N ARG A 7 -35.66 6.51 -16.38
CA ARG A 7 -34.27 6.62 -15.91
C ARG A 7 -34.19 7.06 -14.45
N LYS A 8 -35.02 8.02 -14.03
CA LYS A 8 -35.12 8.43 -12.61
C LYS A 8 -35.64 7.29 -11.72
N ARG A 9 -36.56 6.47 -12.22
CA ARG A 9 -37.13 5.34 -11.47
C ARG A 9 -36.13 4.21 -11.32
N LEU A 10 -35.32 3.91 -12.37
CA LEU A 10 -34.24 2.94 -12.34
C LEU A 10 -33.14 3.35 -11.36
N ASN A 11 -32.70 4.61 -11.38
CA ASN A 11 -31.69 5.12 -10.48
C ASN A 11 -32.16 5.07 -9.02
N LYS A 12 -33.41 5.42 -8.74
CA LYS A 12 -33.98 5.33 -7.40
C LYS A 12 -34.08 3.89 -6.89
N PHE A 13 -34.44 2.94 -7.77
CA PHE A 13 -34.52 1.51 -7.43
C PHE A 13 -33.13 0.90 -7.17
N THR A 14 -32.12 1.32 -7.92
CA THR A 14 -30.73 0.89 -7.74
C THR A 14 -30.15 1.45 -6.45
N ASP A 15 -30.41 2.71 -6.15
CA ASP A 15 -29.93 3.40 -4.94
C ASP A 15 -30.54 2.82 -3.65
N GLU A 16 -31.85 2.49 -3.67
CA GLU A 16 -32.52 1.87 -2.53
C GLU A 16 -32.10 0.41 -2.30
N ARG A 17 -31.77 -0.34 -3.37
CA ARG A 17 -31.23 -1.71 -3.25
C ARG A 17 -29.81 -1.70 -2.69
N ILE A 18 -28.96 -0.78 -3.15
CA ILE A 18 -27.57 -0.63 -2.66
C ILE A 18 -27.60 -0.25 -1.17
N LYS A 19 -28.50 0.63 -0.74
CA LYS A 19 -28.68 1.01 0.67
C LYS A 19 -29.11 -0.15 1.58
N LYS A 20 -29.76 -1.18 1.04
CA LYS A 20 -30.16 -2.38 1.79
C LYS A 20 -29.08 -3.47 1.84
N MET A 21 -28.06 -3.40 0.97
CA MET A 21 -26.94 -4.33 0.96
C MET A 21 -25.90 -3.90 1.98
N LYS A 22 -25.36 -4.86 2.73
CA LYS A 22 -24.24 -4.61 3.63
C LYS A 22 -22.97 -4.46 2.79
N THR A 23 -22.54 -3.23 2.57
CA THR A 23 -21.33 -2.89 1.82
C THR A 23 -20.18 -2.64 2.80
N LEU A 24 -19.00 -3.17 2.50
CA LEU A 24 -17.76 -2.88 3.21
C LEU A 24 -16.97 -1.87 2.37
N GLU A 25 -16.80 -0.68 2.90
CA GLU A 25 -16.05 0.40 2.26
C GLU A 25 -14.98 0.93 3.21
N GLY A 26 -13.78 1.15 2.66
CA GLY A 26 -12.71 1.84 3.38
C GLY A 26 -13.01 3.33 3.52
N LYS A 27 -12.47 3.96 4.55
CA LYS A 27 -12.49 5.41 4.74
C LYS A 27 -11.14 6.00 4.34
N LEU A 28 -11.14 7.28 3.95
CA LEU A 28 -9.89 8.03 3.64
C LEU A 28 -9.24 8.62 4.89
N VAL A 29 -9.52 8.06 6.05
CA VAL A 29 -9.00 8.48 7.36
C VAL A 29 -8.45 7.26 8.06
N SER A 30 -7.22 7.35 8.54
CA SER A 30 -6.45 6.24 9.13
C SER A 30 -6.09 6.53 10.59
N ASP A 31 -7.04 7.02 11.38
CA ASP A 31 -6.83 7.36 12.78
C ASP A 31 -6.36 6.14 13.59
N GLY A 32 -5.24 6.30 14.30
CA GLY A 32 -4.69 5.26 15.17
C GLY A 32 -4.00 4.10 14.45
N MET A 33 -3.87 4.13 13.12
CA MET A 33 -3.12 3.12 12.37
C MET A 33 -1.62 3.27 12.61
N LYS A 34 -0.94 2.14 12.74
CA LYS A 34 0.52 2.03 12.82
C LYS A 34 1.05 1.47 11.52
N VAL A 35 1.98 2.18 10.90
CA VAL A 35 2.49 1.84 9.57
C VAL A 35 4.00 1.68 9.58
N GLY A 36 4.46 0.54 9.04
CA GLY A 36 5.86 0.33 8.75
C GLY A 36 6.19 0.74 7.32
N ILE A 37 7.36 1.34 7.10
CA ILE A 37 7.89 1.62 5.76
C ILE A 37 9.22 0.87 5.62
N VAL A 38 9.35 0.01 4.62
CA VAL A 38 10.62 -0.63 4.27
C VAL A 38 11.18 0.04 3.03
N ALA A 39 12.36 0.63 3.14
CA ALA A 39 12.96 1.46 2.10
C ALA A 39 14.34 0.94 1.68
N ALA A 40 14.55 0.76 0.38
CA ALA A 40 15.86 0.37 -0.16
C ALA A 40 16.82 1.55 -0.24
N ARG A 41 18.09 1.35 0.20
CA ARG A 41 19.13 2.36 0.05
C ARG A 41 19.67 2.48 -1.37
N PHE A 42 19.67 1.39 -2.11
CA PHE A 42 20.09 1.45 -3.50
C PHE A 42 19.20 2.41 -4.29
N ASN A 43 19.80 3.36 -5.02
CA ASN A 43 19.10 4.52 -5.61
C ASN A 43 18.43 5.43 -4.56
N GLU A 44 19.12 5.69 -3.44
CA GLU A 44 18.59 6.43 -2.29
C GLU A 44 18.05 7.82 -2.65
N PHE A 45 18.64 8.49 -3.63
CA PHE A 45 18.16 9.78 -4.12
C PHE A 45 16.69 9.73 -4.58
N ILE A 46 16.28 8.63 -5.22
CA ILE A 46 14.89 8.40 -5.63
C ILE A 46 14.08 7.90 -4.42
N THR A 47 14.60 6.90 -3.72
CA THR A 47 13.88 6.22 -2.64
C THR A 47 13.57 7.14 -1.46
N SER A 48 14.47 8.06 -1.11
CA SER A 48 14.20 9.05 -0.05
C SER A 48 13.03 9.97 -0.38
N LYS A 49 12.83 10.32 -1.65
CA LYS A 49 11.66 11.08 -2.08
C LYS A 49 10.37 10.26 -2.01
N LEU A 50 10.44 8.96 -2.30
CA LEU A 50 9.31 8.05 -2.14
C LEU A 50 8.92 7.88 -0.67
N VAL A 51 9.91 7.77 0.23
CA VAL A 51 9.67 7.73 1.68
C VAL A 51 8.99 9.02 2.15
N SER A 52 9.51 10.18 1.73
CA SER A 52 8.90 11.47 2.07
C SER A 52 7.47 11.60 1.56
N GLY A 53 7.20 11.14 0.34
CA GLY A 53 5.85 11.11 -0.22
C GLY A 53 4.90 10.17 0.52
N ALA A 54 5.39 9.00 0.94
CA ALA A 54 4.60 8.07 1.75
C ALA A 54 4.26 8.67 3.13
N MET A 55 5.23 9.30 3.79
CA MET A 55 5.01 9.98 5.08
C MET A 55 4.02 11.14 4.95
N ASP A 56 4.16 11.99 3.93
CA ASP A 56 3.20 13.06 3.65
C ASP A 56 1.79 12.52 3.43
N GLY A 57 1.65 11.48 2.60
CA GLY A 57 0.37 10.83 2.35
C GLY A 57 -0.27 10.28 3.64
N LEU A 58 0.50 9.60 4.48
CA LEU A 58 0.03 9.04 5.74
C LEU A 58 -0.42 10.13 6.72
N THR A 59 0.38 11.18 6.91
CA THR A 59 0.06 12.27 7.84
C THR A 59 -1.16 13.07 7.39
N ARG A 60 -1.33 13.29 6.10
CA ARG A 60 -2.53 13.92 5.52
C ARG A 60 -3.80 13.07 5.67
N HIS A 61 -3.66 11.77 5.92
CA HIS A 61 -4.76 10.86 6.25
C HIS A 61 -4.85 10.54 7.75
N ASN A 62 -4.30 11.41 8.60
CA ASN A 62 -4.35 11.37 10.05
C ASN A 62 -3.53 10.25 10.72
N VAL A 63 -2.56 9.65 10.05
CA VAL A 63 -1.57 8.82 10.74
C VAL A 63 -0.58 9.73 11.45
N LYS A 64 -0.36 9.51 12.74
CA LYS A 64 0.61 10.28 13.51
C LYS A 64 2.04 9.90 13.14
N GLU A 65 2.97 10.84 13.15
CA GLU A 65 4.38 10.57 12.84
C GLU A 65 4.99 9.53 13.80
N GLU A 66 4.61 9.55 15.06
CA GLU A 66 5.04 8.58 16.08
C GLU A 66 4.58 7.13 15.79
N ASP A 67 3.54 6.96 14.99
CA ASP A 67 2.99 5.68 14.54
C ASP A 67 3.58 5.19 13.19
N ILE A 68 4.54 5.93 12.64
CA ILE A 68 5.24 5.58 11.40
C ILE A 68 6.68 5.17 11.72
N GLN A 69 7.08 3.98 11.30
CA GLN A 69 8.45 3.51 11.46
C GLN A 69 9.08 3.18 10.11
N VAL A 70 10.25 3.73 9.84
CA VAL A 70 11.01 3.48 8.61
C VAL A 70 12.17 2.52 8.89
N ALA A 71 12.23 1.44 8.14
CA ALA A 71 13.34 0.49 8.13
C ALA A 71 14.09 0.58 6.80
N TRP A 72 15.37 0.92 6.84
CA TRP A 72 16.24 0.96 5.66
C TRP A 72 16.93 -0.38 5.44
N VAL A 73 16.85 -0.88 4.21
CA VAL A 73 17.52 -2.10 3.75
C VAL A 73 18.51 -1.79 2.62
N PRO A 74 19.54 -2.65 2.36
CA PRO A 74 20.54 -2.35 1.35
C PRO A 74 19.97 -2.15 -0.06
N GLY A 75 19.09 -3.04 -0.50
CA GLY A 75 18.50 -3.00 -1.83
C GLY A 75 17.07 -3.53 -1.86
N ALA A 76 16.45 -3.49 -3.03
CA ALA A 76 15.09 -3.96 -3.22
C ALA A 76 14.93 -5.46 -2.90
N PHE A 77 15.96 -6.26 -3.15
CA PHE A 77 15.95 -7.70 -2.91
C PHE A 77 15.74 -8.09 -1.44
N GLU A 78 16.17 -7.24 -0.50
CA GLU A 78 16.02 -7.45 0.94
C GLU A 78 14.69 -6.94 1.50
N ILE A 79 13.90 -6.19 0.72
CA ILE A 79 12.62 -5.62 1.16
C ILE A 79 11.66 -6.72 1.67
N PRO A 80 11.41 -7.83 0.95
CA PRO A 80 10.43 -8.83 1.38
C PRO A 80 10.75 -9.46 2.74
N LEU A 81 12.03 -9.68 3.05
CA LEU A 81 12.44 -10.23 4.34
C LEU A 81 12.05 -9.31 5.50
N ILE A 82 12.36 -8.03 5.38
CA ILE A 82 12.08 -7.07 6.46
C ILE A 82 10.58 -6.76 6.52
N ALA A 83 9.90 -6.65 5.39
CA ALA A 83 8.45 -6.53 5.32
C ALA A 83 7.75 -7.69 6.04
N SER A 84 8.20 -8.93 5.81
CA SER A 84 7.69 -10.12 6.49
C SER A 84 7.88 -10.05 8.02
N LYS A 85 9.07 -9.63 8.47
CA LYS A 85 9.33 -9.46 9.92
C LYS A 85 8.45 -8.38 10.54
N MET A 86 8.26 -7.24 9.87
CA MET A 86 7.38 -6.17 10.33
C MET A 86 5.93 -6.63 10.39
N ALA A 87 5.42 -7.24 9.33
CA ALA A 87 4.05 -7.74 9.25
C ALA A 87 3.77 -8.79 10.35
N LYS A 88 4.68 -9.74 10.55
CA LYS A 88 4.54 -10.81 11.57
C LYS A 88 4.73 -10.32 13.01
N SER A 89 5.26 -9.11 13.22
CA SER A 89 5.49 -8.56 14.55
C SER A 89 4.21 -8.23 15.33
N GLY A 90 3.08 -8.08 14.64
CA GLY A 90 1.81 -7.65 15.21
C GLY A 90 1.78 -6.16 15.63
N LYS A 91 2.82 -5.39 15.26
CA LYS A 91 2.96 -3.98 15.65
C LYS A 91 2.41 -3.01 14.60
N TYR A 92 2.14 -3.45 13.38
CA TYR A 92 1.76 -2.62 12.26
C TYR A 92 0.46 -3.11 11.62
N ASP A 93 -0.38 -2.17 11.25
CA ASP A 93 -1.63 -2.42 10.52
C ASP A 93 -1.38 -2.54 9.02
N ALA A 94 -0.30 -1.93 8.53
CA ALA A 94 0.13 -2.00 7.13
C ALA A 94 1.65 -1.84 7.01
N VAL A 95 2.22 -2.34 5.91
CA VAL A 95 3.64 -2.18 5.57
C VAL A 95 3.77 -1.64 4.15
N ILE A 96 4.38 -0.47 4.02
CA ILE A 96 4.68 0.17 2.73
C ILE A 96 6.10 -0.21 2.32
N CYS A 97 6.26 -0.73 1.11
CA CYS A 97 7.56 -1.08 0.54
C CYS A 97 7.94 -0.08 -0.55
N VAL A 98 9.08 0.56 -0.41
CA VAL A 98 9.58 1.53 -1.39
C VAL A 98 11.00 1.21 -1.83
N GLY A 99 11.24 1.30 -3.12
CA GLY A 99 12.55 1.08 -3.74
C GLY A 99 12.52 1.54 -5.18
N ALA A 100 13.70 1.59 -5.79
CA ALA A 100 13.84 1.91 -7.20
C ALA A 100 14.86 0.94 -7.84
N VAL A 101 14.43 0.25 -8.88
CA VAL A 101 15.28 -0.65 -9.67
C VAL A 101 15.35 -0.09 -11.07
N ILE A 102 16.56 0.26 -11.50
CA ILE A 102 16.79 0.88 -12.80
C ILE A 102 17.39 -0.17 -13.73
N ARG A 103 16.80 -0.32 -14.91
CA ARG A 103 17.29 -1.26 -15.93
C ARG A 103 18.65 -0.81 -16.47
N GLY A 104 19.61 -1.69 -16.32
CA GLY A 104 20.95 -1.56 -16.93
C GLY A 104 21.11 -2.47 -18.15
N ASN A 105 22.35 -2.81 -18.47
CA ASN A 105 22.73 -3.60 -19.64
C ASN A 105 22.62 -5.13 -19.43
N THR A 106 22.29 -5.57 -18.23
CA THR A 106 22.22 -6.99 -17.88
C THR A 106 20.79 -7.39 -17.48
N SER A 107 20.53 -8.69 -17.38
CA SER A 107 19.26 -9.24 -16.90
C SER A 107 19.04 -9.12 -15.39
N HIS A 108 19.99 -8.57 -14.63
CA HIS A 108 19.90 -8.37 -13.18
C HIS A 108 18.61 -7.66 -12.75
N TYR A 109 18.22 -6.63 -13.50
CA TYR A 109 16.97 -5.89 -13.29
C TYR A 109 15.74 -6.83 -13.22
N ASP A 110 15.65 -7.77 -14.17
CA ASP A 110 14.50 -8.66 -14.27
C ASP A 110 14.41 -9.61 -13.07
N TYR A 111 15.54 -10.15 -12.62
CA TYR A 111 15.61 -11.00 -11.43
C TYR A 111 15.19 -10.25 -10.17
N VAL A 112 15.74 -9.06 -9.95
CA VAL A 112 15.40 -8.26 -8.77
C VAL A 112 13.93 -7.87 -8.76
N CYS A 113 13.40 -7.35 -9.86
CA CYS A 113 12.00 -6.94 -9.96
C CYS A 113 11.03 -8.10 -9.74
N ASN A 114 11.31 -9.25 -10.33
CA ASN A 114 10.46 -10.43 -10.19
C ASN A 114 10.42 -10.93 -8.76
N GLU A 115 11.56 -11.08 -8.11
CA GLU A 115 11.63 -11.63 -6.75
C GLU A 115 11.09 -10.66 -5.69
N VAL A 116 11.37 -9.36 -5.80
CA VAL A 116 10.83 -8.39 -4.85
C VAL A 116 9.30 -8.29 -4.95
N SER A 117 8.77 -8.25 -6.17
CA SER A 117 7.31 -8.17 -6.39
C SER A 117 6.60 -9.41 -5.86
N LYS A 118 7.11 -10.59 -6.18
CA LYS A 118 6.57 -11.87 -5.70
C LYS A 118 6.69 -11.99 -4.18
N GLY A 119 7.84 -11.60 -3.61
CA GLY A 119 8.07 -11.66 -2.18
C GLY A 119 7.12 -10.77 -1.39
N ILE A 120 6.88 -9.54 -1.84
CA ILE A 120 5.93 -8.61 -1.20
C ILE A 120 4.50 -9.18 -1.27
N ALA A 121 4.08 -9.68 -2.43
CA ALA A 121 2.76 -10.28 -2.59
C ALA A 121 2.56 -11.48 -1.65
N SER A 122 3.58 -12.36 -1.52
CA SER A 122 3.55 -13.49 -0.58
C SER A 122 3.40 -13.03 0.87
N VAL A 123 4.15 -12.01 1.29
CA VAL A 123 4.07 -11.49 2.66
C VAL A 123 2.65 -11.03 3.00
N SER A 124 2.03 -10.28 2.11
CA SER A 124 0.66 -9.80 2.32
C SER A 124 -0.34 -10.95 2.45
N LEU A 125 -0.28 -11.93 1.56
CA LEU A 125 -1.18 -13.09 1.57
C LEU A 125 -0.96 -13.99 2.80
N GLU A 126 0.30 -14.22 3.19
CA GLU A 126 0.65 -15.10 4.32
C GLU A 126 0.33 -14.49 5.68
N THR A 127 0.45 -13.18 5.81
CA THR A 127 0.30 -12.49 7.10
C THR A 127 -1.06 -11.84 7.30
N GLY A 128 -1.80 -11.59 6.21
CA GLY A 128 -3.03 -10.81 6.24
C GLY A 128 -2.81 -9.32 6.49
N VAL A 129 -1.55 -8.85 6.48
CA VAL A 129 -1.19 -7.44 6.60
C VAL A 129 -0.92 -6.87 5.21
N PRO A 130 -1.63 -5.82 4.79
CA PRO A 130 -1.46 -5.20 3.48
C PRO A 130 -0.14 -4.46 3.35
#